data_4d2ddbe2beb0e8faf384f83e1066d12b
#
_entry.id   4d2ddbe2beb0e8faf384f83e1066d12b
#
_cell.length_a   1.000
_cell.length_b   1.000
_cell.length_c   1.000
_cell.angle_alpha   90.00
_cell.angle_beta   90.00
_cell.angle_gamma   90.00
#
_symmetry.space_group_name_H-M   'P 1'
#
loop_
_entity.id
_entity.type
_entity.pdbx_description
1 polymer ?
#
loop_
_entity_poly.entity_id
_entity_poly.type
_entity_poly.pdbx_seq_one_letter_code
_entity_poly.pdbx_strand_id
1 'polypeptide(L)'
;VDVVETLAIERAKKLFGCEYANVQPHSGAQANLAVFFALVNPGDTVMGMSLDCGGHLSHGSPVNISGKYFNIVPYGVTADGFIDYDEVLRIAKECKPKMIIAGASAYARTIDFKKFREICDEVGALLMVDMAHIAGLVAGGAHPSPIPYADVTTTTTHKTLRGPRGGMILASAEAAEKFKLNKAVFPGI
;
A
#
# COMPACT_ATOMS: atom_id res chain seq x y z
N VAL A 1 14.73 -5.78 -23.22
CA VAL A 1 14.16 -5.30 -21.95
C VAL A 1 12.64 -5.24 -22.07
N ASP A 2 12.08 -4.58 -23.07
CA ASP A 2 10.65 -4.33 -23.23
C ASP A 2 9.78 -5.60 -23.22
N VAL A 3 10.24 -6.67 -23.90
CA VAL A 3 9.52 -7.96 -23.91
C VAL A 3 9.41 -8.54 -22.51
N VAL A 4 10.49 -8.51 -21.72
CA VAL A 4 10.50 -9.04 -20.35
C VAL A 4 9.60 -8.21 -19.44
N GLU A 5 9.67 -6.89 -19.56
CA GLU A 5 8.82 -5.98 -18.78
C GLU A 5 7.34 -6.15 -19.11
N THR A 6 6.99 -6.20 -20.40
CA THR A 6 5.62 -6.45 -20.84
C THR A 6 5.08 -7.77 -20.31
N LEU A 7 5.86 -8.85 -20.39
CA LEU A 7 5.46 -10.14 -19.82
C LEU A 7 5.24 -10.08 -18.30
N ALA A 8 6.09 -9.35 -17.58
CA ALA A 8 5.94 -9.17 -16.13
C ALA A 8 4.66 -8.39 -15.80
N ILE A 9 4.39 -7.30 -16.52
CA ILE A 9 3.17 -6.49 -16.37
C ILE A 9 1.91 -7.35 -16.61
N GLU A 10 1.84 -8.04 -17.74
CA GLU A 10 0.66 -8.84 -18.10
C GLU A 10 0.43 -10.00 -17.11
N ARG A 11 1.50 -10.64 -16.66
CA ARG A 11 1.41 -11.68 -15.62
C ARG A 11 0.97 -11.14 -14.27
N ALA A 12 1.46 -9.98 -13.86
CA ALA A 12 1.03 -9.31 -12.62
C ALA A 12 -0.44 -8.93 -12.68
N LYS A 13 -0.90 -8.33 -13.78
CA LYS A 13 -2.31 -8.00 -14.01
C LYS A 13 -3.20 -9.23 -13.91
N LYS A 14 -2.82 -10.31 -14.58
CA LYS A 14 -3.57 -11.58 -14.55
C LYS A 14 -3.58 -12.22 -13.17
N LEU A 15 -2.44 -12.22 -12.47
CA LEU A 15 -2.28 -12.85 -11.15
C LEU A 15 -3.16 -12.20 -10.08
N PHE A 16 -3.21 -10.87 -10.08
CA PHE A 16 -3.92 -10.10 -9.06
C PHE A 16 -5.29 -9.58 -9.50
N GLY A 17 -5.66 -9.76 -10.78
CA GLY A 17 -6.92 -9.29 -11.31
C GLY A 17 -7.04 -7.77 -11.36
N CYS A 18 -5.94 -7.08 -11.71
CA CYS A 18 -5.91 -5.62 -11.83
C CYS A 18 -5.70 -5.17 -13.28
N GLU A 19 -6.07 -3.94 -13.59
CA GLU A 19 -5.98 -3.38 -14.94
C GLU A 19 -4.61 -2.76 -15.24
N TYR A 20 -3.90 -2.34 -14.20
CA TYR A 20 -2.60 -1.68 -14.30
C TYR A 20 -1.58 -2.34 -13.38
N ALA A 21 -0.36 -2.49 -13.89
CA ALA A 21 0.80 -2.87 -13.11
C ALA A 21 2.04 -2.09 -13.59
N ASN A 22 2.85 -1.62 -12.65
CA ASN A 22 4.20 -1.12 -12.90
C ASN A 22 5.19 -2.01 -12.16
N VAL A 23 6.18 -2.56 -12.88
CA VAL A 23 7.14 -3.54 -12.36
C VAL A 23 8.57 -2.98 -12.28
N GLN A 24 8.74 -1.68 -12.49
CA GLN A 24 10.05 -1.03 -12.49
C GLN A 24 10.62 -0.76 -11.09
N PRO A 25 9.84 -0.59 -10.00
CA PRO A 25 10.44 -0.38 -8.68
C PRO A 25 11.41 -1.50 -8.31
N HIS A 26 12.63 -1.13 -7.90
CA HIS A 26 13.65 -2.11 -7.48
C HIS A 26 13.37 -2.73 -6.11
N SER A 27 12.41 -2.16 -5.35
CA SER A 27 12.06 -2.62 -4.00
C SER A 27 10.64 -2.18 -3.63
N GLY A 28 10.08 -2.79 -2.58
CA GLY A 28 8.82 -2.35 -1.99
C GLY A 28 8.91 -0.93 -1.42
N ALA A 29 10.06 -0.56 -0.84
CA ALA A 29 10.28 0.79 -0.33
C ALA A 29 10.24 1.85 -1.43
N GLN A 30 10.83 1.58 -2.60
CA GLN A 30 10.72 2.47 -3.75
C GLN A 30 9.30 2.53 -4.30
N ALA A 31 8.61 1.39 -4.40
CA ALA A 31 7.21 1.37 -4.81
C ALA A 31 6.34 2.22 -3.86
N ASN A 32 6.52 2.07 -2.55
CA ASN A 32 5.82 2.88 -1.56
C ASN A 32 6.13 4.36 -1.70
N LEU A 33 7.39 4.72 -1.88
CA LEU A 33 7.82 6.12 -2.05
C LEU A 33 7.19 6.75 -3.31
N ALA A 34 7.19 6.03 -4.42
CA ALA A 34 6.55 6.48 -5.66
C ALA A 34 5.05 6.78 -5.44
N VAL A 35 4.36 5.87 -4.72
CA VAL A 35 2.93 6.04 -4.40
C VAL A 35 2.72 7.22 -3.46
N PHE A 36 3.54 7.39 -2.42
CA PHE A 36 3.44 8.57 -1.56
C PHE A 36 3.50 9.87 -2.38
N PHE A 37 4.52 10.05 -3.21
CA PHE A 37 4.67 11.26 -4.02
C PHE A 37 3.64 11.39 -5.17
N ALA A 38 3.00 10.29 -5.56
CA ALA A 38 1.90 10.33 -6.52
C ALA A 38 0.57 10.77 -5.89
N LEU A 39 0.31 10.38 -4.64
CA LEU A 39 -0.99 10.53 -3.98
C LEU A 39 -1.06 11.72 -3.02
N VAL A 40 0.06 12.08 -2.38
CA VAL A 40 0.10 13.09 -1.31
C VAL A 40 1.31 14.00 -1.46
N ASN A 41 1.24 15.18 -0.85
CA ASN A 41 2.32 16.16 -0.88
C ASN A 41 3.13 16.11 0.44
N PRO A 42 4.41 16.50 0.42
CA PRO A 42 5.18 16.68 1.65
C PRO A 42 4.43 17.56 2.66
N GLY A 43 4.36 17.07 3.91
CA GLY A 43 3.61 17.73 5.00
C GLY A 43 2.15 17.26 5.14
N ASP A 44 1.59 16.55 4.17
CA ASP A 44 0.25 15.98 4.31
C ASP A 44 0.22 14.91 5.41
N THR A 45 -0.94 14.78 6.05
CA THR A 45 -1.17 13.77 7.08
C THR A 45 -1.47 12.42 6.45
N VAL A 46 -0.74 11.40 6.89
CA VAL A 46 -0.88 10.01 6.45
C VAL A 46 -1.01 9.11 7.68
N MET A 47 -1.94 8.17 7.65
CA MET A 47 -2.07 7.14 8.69
C MET A 47 -1.45 5.84 8.23
N GLY A 48 -0.81 5.13 9.14
CA GLY A 48 -0.24 3.79 8.91
C GLY A 48 -0.18 3.00 10.22
N MET A 49 -0.04 1.67 10.13
CA MET A 49 0.13 0.85 11.32
C MET A 49 1.43 1.19 12.05
N SER A 50 1.36 1.35 13.36
CA SER A 50 2.54 1.53 14.22
C SER A 50 3.54 0.39 14.04
N LEU A 51 4.83 0.70 14.09
CA LEU A 51 5.91 -0.30 14.05
C LEU A 51 5.76 -1.32 15.18
N ASP A 52 5.41 -0.87 16.38
CA ASP A 52 5.22 -1.71 17.57
C ASP A 52 4.05 -2.70 17.40
N CYS A 53 3.12 -2.40 16.50
CA CYS A 53 1.98 -3.24 16.17
C CYS A 53 2.19 -4.09 14.90
N GLY A 54 3.37 -4.03 14.30
CA GLY A 54 3.73 -4.80 13.12
C GLY A 54 3.77 -4.02 11.81
N GLY A 55 3.73 -2.70 11.84
CA GLY A 55 3.87 -1.84 10.65
C GLY A 55 5.21 -1.98 9.94
N HIS A 56 5.36 -1.33 8.80
CA HIS A 56 6.61 -1.33 8.03
C HIS A 56 7.34 0.01 8.16
N LEU A 57 8.68 -0.02 8.07
CA LEU A 57 9.51 1.20 8.14
C LEU A 57 9.10 2.26 7.12
N SER A 58 8.73 1.86 5.89
CA SER A 58 8.30 2.79 4.84
C SER A 58 6.86 3.27 4.97
N HIS A 59 6.16 2.94 6.06
CA HIS A 59 4.83 3.45 6.38
C HIS A 59 4.85 4.61 7.40
N GLY A 60 5.97 5.30 7.53
CA GLY A 60 6.04 6.50 8.35
C GLY A 60 7.03 6.45 9.52
N SER A 61 7.97 5.48 9.54
CA SER A 61 9.02 5.48 10.56
C SER A 61 9.84 6.77 10.51
N PRO A 62 10.16 7.39 11.67
CA PRO A 62 10.92 8.64 11.72
C PRO A 62 12.30 8.57 11.06
N VAL A 63 12.88 7.38 10.93
CA VAL A 63 14.18 7.17 10.25
C VAL A 63 14.04 7.00 8.74
N ASN A 64 12.82 6.76 8.27
CA ASN A 64 12.51 6.58 6.85
C ASN A 64 12.09 7.91 6.21
N ILE A 65 12.26 8.04 4.91
CA ILE A 65 11.85 9.23 4.16
C ILE A 65 10.36 9.53 4.34
N SER A 66 9.50 8.50 4.45
CA SER A 66 8.07 8.67 4.71
C SER A 66 7.78 9.43 6.01
N GLY A 67 8.49 9.09 7.10
CA GLY A 67 8.34 9.80 8.38
C GLY A 67 9.04 11.16 8.44
N LYS A 68 9.96 11.45 7.50
CA LYS A 68 10.65 12.74 7.42
C LYS A 68 9.88 13.78 6.60
N TYR A 69 9.14 13.35 5.60
CA TYR A 69 8.46 14.24 4.65
C TYR A 69 6.97 14.41 4.93
N PHE A 70 6.34 13.48 5.63
CA PHE A 70 4.90 13.47 5.87
C PHE A 70 4.57 13.52 7.35
N ASN A 71 3.40 14.05 7.69
CA ASN A 71 2.89 14.05 9.05
C ASN A 71 2.24 12.69 9.33
N ILE A 72 2.92 11.84 10.07
CA ILE A 72 2.47 10.45 10.30
C ILE A 72 1.67 10.34 11.58
N VAL A 73 0.46 9.81 11.46
CA VAL A 73 -0.40 9.47 12.61
C VAL A 73 -0.60 7.95 12.64
N PRO A 74 -0.03 7.25 13.62
CA PRO A 74 -0.12 5.80 13.66
C PRO A 74 -1.48 5.32 14.18
N TYR A 75 -1.89 4.12 13.72
CA TYR A 75 -2.94 3.33 14.36
C TYR A 75 -2.35 2.01 14.88
N GLY A 76 -3.05 1.39 15.82
CA GLY A 76 -2.58 0.20 16.52
C GLY A 76 -3.51 -0.99 16.38
N VAL A 77 -3.35 -1.90 17.33
CA VAL A 77 -4.16 -3.11 17.48
C VAL A 77 -4.73 -3.18 18.89
N THR A 78 -5.81 -3.94 19.08
CA THR A 78 -6.39 -4.26 20.39
C THR A 78 -5.42 -5.11 21.23
N ALA A 79 -5.74 -5.31 22.51
CA ALA A 79 -4.97 -6.20 23.39
C ALA A 79 -4.90 -7.65 22.86
N ASP A 80 -5.90 -8.08 22.10
CA ASP A 80 -5.96 -9.41 21.47
C ASP A 80 -5.22 -9.47 20.10
N GLY A 81 -4.59 -8.37 19.70
CA GLY A 81 -3.78 -8.28 18.50
C GLY A 81 -4.57 -8.12 17.19
N PHE A 82 -5.80 -7.64 17.22
CA PHE A 82 -6.57 -7.31 16.04
C PHE A 82 -6.51 -5.82 15.72
N ILE A 83 -6.56 -5.44 14.44
CA ILE A 83 -6.76 -4.05 14.04
C ILE A 83 -8.10 -3.58 14.62
N ASP A 84 -8.05 -2.48 15.37
CA ASP A 84 -9.25 -1.82 15.90
C ASP A 84 -9.77 -0.81 14.88
N TYR A 85 -10.70 -1.26 14.03
CA TYR A 85 -11.25 -0.41 12.95
C TYR A 85 -12.04 0.78 13.46
N ASP A 86 -12.67 0.67 14.64
CA ASP A 86 -13.39 1.79 15.27
C ASP A 86 -12.41 2.86 15.74
N GLU A 87 -11.29 2.44 16.31
CA GLU A 87 -10.22 3.34 16.69
C GLU A 87 -9.53 3.96 15.47
N VAL A 88 -9.31 3.19 14.39
CA VAL A 88 -8.80 3.72 13.11
C VAL A 88 -9.71 4.83 12.59
N LEU A 89 -11.03 4.62 12.60
CA LEU A 89 -12.02 5.62 12.17
C LEU A 89 -11.99 6.85 13.09
N ARG A 90 -11.93 6.65 14.42
CA ARG A 90 -11.85 7.75 15.39
C ARG A 90 -10.63 8.64 15.13
N ILE A 91 -9.45 8.02 14.99
CA ILE A 91 -8.20 8.75 14.70
C ILE A 91 -8.29 9.46 13.35
N ALA A 92 -8.84 8.78 12.32
CA ALA A 92 -8.99 9.36 10.99
C ALA A 92 -9.90 10.61 10.98
N LYS A 93 -10.99 10.59 11.77
CA LYS A 93 -11.86 11.76 11.92
C LYS A 93 -11.17 12.94 12.60
N GLU A 94 -10.29 12.66 13.55
CA GLU A 94 -9.54 13.70 14.28
C GLU A 94 -8.43 14.30 13.39
N CYS A 95 -7.59 13.47 12.79
CA CYS A 95 -6.41 13.93 12.05
C CYS A 95 -6.66 14.24 10.57
N LYS A 96 -7.82 13.82 10.02
CA LYS A 96 -8.22 14.06 8.61
C LYS A 96 -7.11 13.74 7.61
N PRO A 97 -6.66 12.50 7.55
CA PRO A 97 -5.53 12.12 6.71
C PRO A 97 -5.88 12.27 5.22
N LYS A 98 -4.89 12.56 4.40
CA LYS A 98 -5.02 12.49 2.94
C LYS A 98 -4.94 11.07 2.43
N MET A 99 -4.24 10.19 3.16
CA MET A 99 -4.06 8.79 2.80
C MET A 99 -4.01 7.93 4.06
N ILE A 100 -4.61 6.74 3.99
CA ILE A 100 -4.47 5.68 4.99
C ILE A 100 -3.76 4.51 4.32
N ILE A 101 -2.75 3.97 5.00
CA ILE A 101 -2.00 2.80 4.55
C ILE A 101 -2.49 1.58 5.33
N ALA A 102 -3.04 0.61 4.63
CA ALA A 102 -3.30 -0.73 5.16
C ALA A 102 -2.19 -1.69 4.73
N GLY A 103 -1.85 -2.62 5.61
CA GLY A 103 -0.75 -3.57 5.39
C GLY A 103 0.27 -3.52 6.52
N ALA A 104 0.99 -4.61 6.69
CA ALA A 104 1.90 -4.80 7.80
C ALA A 104 3.04 -5.76 7.44
N SER A 105 4.14 -5.67 8.18
CA SER A 105 5.25 -6.63 8.11
C SER A 105 5.04 -7.83 9.04
N ALA A 106 4.42 -7.59 10.20
CA ALA A 106 4.29 -8.58 11.26
C ALA A 106 2.87 -8.57 11.85
N TYR A 107 1.87 -8.87 11.02
CA TYR A 107 0.47 -8.99 11.42
C TYR A 107 -0.09 -10.32 10.92
N ALA A 108 -0.41 -11.22 11.83
CA ALA A 108 -0.78 -12.61 11.51
C ALA A 108 -2.29 -12.83 11.33
N ARG A 109 -3.08 -11.77 11.33
CA ARG A 109 -4.54 -11.83 11.18
C ARG A 109 -4.97 -11.38 9.79
N THR A 110 -6.19 -11.72 9.40
CA THR A 110 -6.78 -11.20 8.15
C THR A 110 -7.00 -9.69 8.25
N ILE A 111 -6.60 -8.96 7.22
CA ILE A 111 -6.87 -7.53 7.09
C ILE A 111 -8.17 -7.36 6.31
N ASP A 112 -9.11 -6.62 6.87
CA ASP A 112 -10.38 -6.28 6.21
C ASP A 112 -10.22 -4.99 5.40
N PHE A 113 -9.87 -5.14 4.12
CA PHE A 113 -9.67 -4.01 3.22
C PHE A 113 -10.97 -3.26 2.91
N LYS A 114 -12.13 -3.94 3.00
CA LYS A 114 -13.43 -3.30 2.83
C LYS A 114 -13.69 -2.29 3.94
N LYS A 115 -13.42 -2.65 5.20
CA LYS A 115 -13.53 -1.71 6.32
C LYS A 115 -12.58 -0.52 6.18
N PHE A 116 -11.35 -0.73 5.72
CA PHE A 116 -10.45 0.39 5.42
C PHE A 116 -11.01 1.29 4.32
N ARG A 117 -11.61 0.73 3.27
CA ARG A 117 -12.26 1.53 2.22
C ARG A 117 -13.40 2.37 2.77
N GLU A 118 -14.29 1.77 3.59
CA GLU A 118 -15.40 2.45 4.24
C GLU A 118 -14.91 3.62 5.12
N ILE A 119 -13.84 3.41 5.89
CA ILE A 119 -13.22 4.47 6.69
C ILE A 119 -12.66 5.59 5.80
N CYS A 120 -11.93 5.24 4.76
CA CYS A 120 -11.37 6.22 3.82
C CYS A 120 -12.46 7.05 3.15
N ASP A 121 -13.56 6.41 2.73
CA ASP A 121 -14.70 7.10 2.10
C ASP A 121 -15.37 8.07 3.08
N GLU A 122 -15.50 7.69 4.36
CA GLU A 122 -16.13 8.55 5.37
C GLU A 122 -15.30 9.81 5.67
N VAL A 123 -13.98 9.73 5.62
CA VAL A 123 -13.10 10.87 5.91
C VAL A 123 -12.54 11.56 4.66
N GLY A 124 -12.83 11.05 3.46
CA GLY A 124 -12.32 11.58 2.20
C GLY A 124 -10.84 11.31 1.96
N ALA A 125 -10.31 10.22 2.50
CA ALA A 125 -8.92 9.80 2.36
C ALA A 125 -8.73 8.82 1.19
N LEU A 126 -7.51 8.77 0.64
CA LEU A 126 -7.09 7.71 -0.27
C LEU A 126 -6.69 6.44 0.50
N LEU A 127 -6.94 5.27 -0.07
CA LEU A 127 -6.50 3.99 0.50
C LEU A 127 -5.32 3.44 -0.29
N MET A 128 -4.16 3.40 0.33
CA MET A 128 -3.00 2.66 -0.14
C MET A 128 -2.93 1.33 0.59
N VAL A 129 -2.70 0.22 -0.14
CA VAL A 129 -2.44 -1.08 0.49
C VAL A 129 -1.05 -1.58 0.12
N ASP A 130 -0.22 -1.84 1.13
CA ASP A 130 1.03 -2.58 0.97
C ASP A 130 0.81 -4.04 1.36
N MET A 131 0.69 -4.91 0.35
CA MET A 131 0.45 -6.34 0.56
C MET A 131 1.74 -7.19 0.48
N ALA A 132 2.91 -6.58 0.56
CA ALA A 132 4.19 -7.26 0.30
C ALA A 132 4.37 -8.57 1.09
N HIS A 133 3.99 -8.60 2.37
CA HIS A 133 4.11 -9.80 3.20
C HIS A 133 3.07 -10.88 2.90
N ILE A 134 1.90 -10.49 2.40
CA ILE A 134 0.78 -11.40 2.15
C ILE A 134 0.47 -11.62 0.66
N ALA A 135 1.25 -11.04 -0.25
CA ALA A 135 0.97 -11.09 -1.69
C ALA A 135 0.83 -12.52 -2.23
N GLY A 136 1.64 -13.46 -1.75
CA GLY A 136 1.52 -14.88 -2.11
C GLY A 136 0.23 -15.51 -1.60
N LEU A 137 -0.25 -15.11 -0.42
CA LEU A 137 -1.52 -15.56 0.14
C LEU A 137 -2.71 -14.99 -0.65
N VAL A 138 -2.62 -13.72 -1.04
CA VAL A 138 -3.63 -13.07 -1.90
C VAL A 138 -3.68 -13.76 -3.26
N ALA A 139 -2.53 -13.98 -3.91
CA ALA A 139 -2.45 -14.67 -5.19
C ALA A 139 -2.97 -16.11 -5.13
N GLY A 140 -2.76 -16.80 -4.01
CA GLY A 140 -3.24 -18.16 -3.75
C GLY A 140 -4.67 -18.24 -3.22
N GLY A 141 -5.36 -17.12 -3.01
CA GLY A 141 -6.73 -17.09 -2.50
C GLY A 141 -6.88 -17.38 -0.99
N ALA A 142 -5.77 -17.40 -0.24
CA ALA A 142 -5.77 -17.65 1.20
C ALA A 142 -5.95 -16.39 2.05
N HIS A 143 -5.88 -15.21 1.44
CA HIS A 143 -6.16 -13.91 2.04
C HIS A 143 -6.99 -13.07 1.07
N PRO A 144 -7.96 -12.26 1.54
CA PRO A 144 -8.73 -11.36 0.68
C PRO A 144 -7.82 -10.44 -0.14
N SER A 145 -8.23 -10.17 -1.39
CA SER A 145 -7.52 -9.24 -2.27
C SER A 145 -7.83 -7.78 -1.90
N PRO A 146 -6.81 -6.90 -1.83
CA PRO A 146 -7.03 -5.46 -1.68
C PRO A 146 -7.48 -4.76 -2.97
N ILE A 147 -7.26 -5.38 -4.13
CA ILE A 147 -7.46 -4.74 -5.44
C ILE A 147 -8.86 -4.10 -5.62
N PRO A 148 -9.97 -4.71 -5.18
CA PRO A 148 -11.29 -4.09 -5.33
C PRO A 148 -11.51 -2.85 -4.45
N TYR A 149 -10.67 -2.60 -3.47
CA TYR A 149 -10.90 -1.59 -2.43
C TYR A 149 -9.86 -0.46 -2.42
N ALA A 150 -8.62 -0.77 -2.77
CA ALA A 150 -7.51 0.18 -2.72
C ALA A 150 -7.51 1.12 -3.93
N ASP A 151 -7.16 2.39 -3.71
CA ASP A 151 -6.83 3.31 -4.81
C ASP A 151 -5.53 2.86 -5.48
N VAL A 152 -4.53 2.47 -4.70
CA VAL A 152 -3.26 1.92 -5.19
C VAL A 152 -2.79 0.81 -4.24
N THR A 153 -2.30 -0.28 -4.83
CA THR A 153 -1.68 -1.39 -4.08
C THR A 153 -0.22 -1.51 -4.45
N THR A 154 0.63 -1.67 -3.45
CA THR A 154 2.06 -1.98 -3.62
C THR A 154 2.38 -3.39 -3.13
N THR A 155 3.43 -3.97 -3.66
CA THR A 155 3.97 -5.24 -3.18
C THR A 155 5.44 -5.40 -3.52
N THR A 156 6.07 -6.38 -2.91
CA THR A 156 7.36 -6.93 -3.34
C THR A 156 7.16 -8.23 -4.09
N THR A 157 8.18 -8.65 -4.83
CA THR A 157 8.17 -9.92 -5.57
C THR A 157 8.90 -11.06 -4.83
N HIS A 158 9.68 -10.76 -3.80
CA HIS A 158 10.64 -11.69 -3.17
C HIS A 158 10.26 -12.20 -1.77
N LYS A 159 9.06 -11.88 -1.29
CA LYS A 159 8.53 -12.39 0.01
C LYS A 159 7.64 -13.60 -0.25
N THR A 160 6.38 -13.57 0.14
CA THR A 160 5.47 -14.71 -0.07
C THR A 160 5.19 -15.02 -1.55
N LEU A 161 5.42 -14.08 -2.49
CA LEU A 161 5.39 -14.37 -3.93
C LEU A 161 6.56 -15.24 -4.41
N ARG A 162 7.64 -15.36 -3.62
CA ARG A 162 8.79 -16.23 -3.88
C ARG A 162 9.52 -15.95 -5.20
N GLY A 163 9.46 -14.71 -5.68
CA GLY A 163 10.14 -14.28 -6.90
C GLY A 163 11.51 -13.63 -6.65
N PRO A 164 12.17 -13.14 -7.70
CA PRO A 164 13.38 -12.33 -7.57
C PRO A 164 13.06 -11.00 -6.87
N ARG A 165 14.10 -10.35 -6.34
CA ARG A 165 13.95 -9.06 -5.65
C ARG A 165 13.44 -7.98 -6.59
N GLY A 166 12.38 -7.29 -6.17
CA GLY A 166 11.76 -6.19 -6.88
C GLY A 166 10.53 -5.69 -6.15
N GLY A 167 9.91 -4.65 -6.68
CA GLY A 167 8.65 -4.10 -6.24
C GLY A 167 7.66 -3.96 -7.40
N MET A 168 6.38 -3.84 -7.06
CA MET A 168 5.31 -3.59 -8.03
C MET A 168 4.30 -2.60 -7.47
N ILE A 169 3.68 -1.86 -8.38
CA ILE A 169 2.52 -0.99 -8.11
C ILE A 169 1.37 -1.49 -8.96
N LEU A 170 0.22 -1.73 -8.33
CA LEU A 170 -1.00 -2.27 -8.96
C LEU A 170 -2.16 -1.29 -8.72
N ALA A 171 -3.01 -1.10 -9.73
CA ALA A 171 -4.16 -0.20 -9.63
C ALA A 171 -5.22 -0.52 -10.70
N SER A 172 -6.32 0.23 -10.68
CA SER A 172 -7.19 0.37 -11.85
C SER A 172 -6.53 1.24 -12.93
N ALA A 173 -7.00 1.15 -14.16
CA ALA A 173 -6.52 2.02 -15.24
C ALA A 173 -6.81 3.49 -14.95
N GLU A 174 -7.99 3.80 -14.38
CA GLU A 174 -8.38 5.14 -13.98
C GLU A 174 -7.44 5.72 -12.92
N ALA A 175 -7.17 4.98 -11.85
CA ALA A 175 -6.27 5.42 -10.78
C ALA A 175 -4.83 5.63 -11.30
N ALA A 176 -4.35 4.75 -12.17
CA ALA A 176 -3.02 4.86 -12.77
C ALA A 176 -2.85 6.16 -13.57
N GLU A 177 -3.87 6.54 -14.35
CA GLU A 177 -3.87 7.78 -15.12
C GLU A 177 -4.03 9.01 -14.21
N LYS A 178 -5.02 8.99 -13.32
CA LYS A 178 -5.31 10.06 -12.36
C LYS A 178 -4.08 10.44 -11.53
N PHE A 179 -3.38 9.47 -11.00
CA PHE A 179 -2.20 9.66 -10.15
C PHE A 179 -0.88 9.65 -10.91
N LYS A 180 -0.91 9.47 -12.23
CA LYS A 180 0.29 9.45 -13.10
C LYS A 180 1.36 8.47 -12.60
N LEU A 181 0.95 7.27 -12.23
CA LEU A 181 1.81 6.31 -11.51
C LEU A 181 3.11 5.96 -12.27
N ASN A 182 3.07 5.87 -13.61
CA ASN A 182 4.30 5.65 -14.39
C ASN A 182 5.32 6.78 -14.22
N LYS A 183 4.85 8.04 -14.22
CA LYS A 183 5.72 9.20 -14.04
C LYS A 183 6.27 9.29 -12.62
N ALA A 184 5.50 8.83 -11.63
CA ALA A 184 5.94 8.80 -10.25
C ALA A 184 7.11 7.81 -10.04
N VAL A 185 7.15 6.71 -10.80
CA VAL A 185 8.26 5.76 -10.78
C VAL A 185 9.43 6.24 -11.62
N PHE A 186 9.18 6.63 -12.88
CA PHE A 186 10.20 7.15 -13.77
C PHE A 186 9.64 8.32 -14.60
N PRO A 187 10.25 9.48 -14.57
CA PRO A 187 11.52 9.84 -13.89
C PRO A 187 11.35 10.39 -12.46
N GLY A 188 10.28 10.02 -11.73
CA GLY A 188 9.95 10.62 -10.45
C GLY A 188 10.92 10.29 -9.31
N ILE A 189 11.35 9.05 -9.22
CA ILE A 189 12.28 8.58 -8.17
C ILE A 189 13.29 7.57 -8.73
#